data_a9fa0eb33732f7dd03d8e08635a7d109
#
_entry.id   a9fa0eb33732f7dd03d8e08635a7d109
#
_cell.length_a   1.000
_cell.length_b   1.000
_cell.length_c   1.000
_cell.angle_alpha   90.00
_cell.angle_beta   90.00
_cell.angle_gamma   90.00
#
_symmetry.space_group_name_H-M   'P 1'
#
loop_
_entity.id
_entity.type
_entity.pdbx_description
1 polymer ?
#
loop_
_entity_poly.entity_id
_entity_poly.type
_entity_poly.pdbx_seq_one_letter_code
_entity_poly.pdbx_strand_id
1 'polypeptide(L)'
;MAMASTWFMAAPGAYGSALASKLDKVDCSQVLAAVLKADRAILGHIKMGPPAKNIEFNWIEDELNTVVFEGCASVSGSIAVSGYTGTASLQAVCREGALVTIRDSTESGVNTYIGKVTSVVANTNLIVTTYGSTVFTTVSTTCYWYVIAQPYQDIIDASEDISLTRTKRRNYMQIFERAIQITQSRKGMDMEAVTDELQYQIKQRTLEIKRELNMSILNGIAYFSGSTVSSGDIESRTMQGLIRFVLDNGVDNASGTYDSTTVTDNNGAALTVGILNALLYKLWDNGGLDESADPIIVVGAKQQRVIAAWESELRRVEQGERTVGYYRDVFLSDMGREFPIVLDRWMPLDKVLVVDRSRVALRALSGDTWHMEKMAKTGRSEKWQLSGQYGLECRNAGACHGLIYDCA
;
A
#
# COMPACT_ATOMS: atom_id res chain seq x y z
N MET A 1 3.45 81.71 -35.54
CA MET A 1 3.78 80.57 -34.70
C MET A 1 3.57 79.33 -35.54
N ALA A 2 4.66 78.84 -36.23
CA ALA A 2 4.57 77.72 -37.15
C ALA A 2 4.88 76.43 -36.46
N MET A 3 3.87 75.51 -36.41
CA MET A 3 4.11 74.10 -35.94
C MET A 3 4.84 73.38 -37.04
N ALA A 4 6.12 73.08 -36.80
CA ALA A 4 6.87 72.14 -37.61
C ALA A 4 6.47 70.74 -37.34
N SER A 5 5.70 70.10 -38.20
CA SER A 5 5.47 68.66 -38.22
C SER A 5 6.74 68.00 -38.75
N THR A 6 7.58 67.49 -37.86
CA THR A 6 8.69 66.62 -38.21
C THR A 6 8.14 65.23 -38.57
N TRP A 7 7.90 65.06 -39.87
CA TRP A 7 7.76 63.71 -40.41
C TRP A 7 9.16 63.09 -40.46
N PHE A 8 9.36 62.12 -39.54
CA PHE A 8 10.55 61.28 -39.65
C PHE A 8 10.35 60.35 -40.86
N MET A 9 10.83 60.70 -41.98
CA MET A 9 11.02 59.76 -43.06
C MET A 9 12.22 58.89 -42.71
N ALA A 10 11.94 57.66 -42.41
CA ALA A 10 13.00 56.66 -42.36
C ALA A 10 13.65 56.53 -43.73
N ALA A 11 14.97 56.56 -43.79
CA ALA A 11 15.72 56.42 -45.01
C ALA A 11 15.31 55.18 -45.80
N PRO A 12 15.04 55.31 -47.13
CA PRO A 12 14.67 54.14 -47.92
C PRO A 12 15.89 53.19 -48.01
N GLY A 13 15.72 51.98 -47.53
CA GLY A 13 16.71 50.90 -47.58
C GLY A 13 17.24 50.35 -46.28
N ALA A 14 16.79 50.85 -45.12
CA ALA A 14 17.21 50.33 -43.85
C ALA A 14 16.15 49.35 -43.26
N TYR A 15 15.87 48.26 -43.92
CA TYR A 15 15.27 47.09 -43.30
C TYR A 15 16.38 46.32 -42.57
N GLY A 16 16.90 46.92 -41.53
CA GLY A 16 17.79 46.22 -40.61
C GLY A 16 16.97 45.39 -39.58
N SER A 17 17.55 44.36 -39.07
CA SER A 17 16.97 43.45 -38.09
C SER A 17 16.35 44.11 -36.84
N ALA A 18 16.68 45.40 -36.57
CA ALA A 18 16.10 46.14 -35.44
C ALA A 18 14.71 46.77 -35.70
N LEU A 19 14.26 46.90 -36.95
CA LEU A 19 12.94 47.45 -37.32
C LEU A 19 11.94 46.38 -37.73
N ALA A 20 12.38 45.17 -37.98
CA ALA A 20 11.56 44.05 -38.45
C ALA A 20 10.77 43.34 -37.31
N SER A 21 10.98 43.73 -36.07
CA SER A 21 10.55 42.94 -34.88
C SER A 21 9.03 42.81 -34.63
N LYS A 22 8.18 43.54 -35.39
CA LYS A 22 6.73 43.46 -35.21
C LYS A 22 5.98 42.68 -36.30
N LEU A 23 6.63 42.43 -37.44
CA LEU A 23 6.03 41.75 -38.59
C LEU A 23 6.67 40.40 -38.87
N ASP A 24 7.88 40.16 -38.34
CA ASP A 24 8.55 38.88 -38.51
C ASP A 24 7.88 37.84 -37.63
N LYS A 25 7.46 36.75 -38.24
CA LYS A 25 6.97 35.59 -37.55
C LYS A 25 8.12 34.97 -36.75
N VAL A 26 7.99 34.93 -35.44
CA VAL A 26 8.99 34.26 -34.60
C VAL A 26 9.03 32.80 -35.02
N ASP A 27 10.20 32.30 -35.37
CA ASP A 27 10.40 30.90 -35.71
C ASP A 27 10.36 30.11 -34.42
N CYS A 28 9.21 29.50 -34.15
CA CYS A 28 8.97 28.63 -32.99
C CYS A 28 9.05 27.18 -33.44
N SER A 29 9.70 26.38 -32.64
CA SER A 29 9.68 24.92 -32.83
C SER A 29 8.24 24.41 -32.83
N GLN A 30 7.84 23.70 -33.88
CA GLN A 30 6.53 23.05 -33.97
C GLN A 30 6.38 21.85 -33.00
N VAL A 31 7.46 21.47 -32.31
CA VAL A 31 7.49 20.39 -31.36
C VAL A 31 7.33 20.93 -29.93
N LEU A 32 6.23 20.60 -29.30
CA LEU A 32 6.01 20.93 -27.92
C LEU A 32 6.85 19.99 -27.03
N ALA A 33 7.86 20.52 -26.35
CA ALA A 33 8.63 19.82 -25.35
C ALA A 33 7.97 20.03 -23.98
N ALA A 34 7.41 18.96 -23.40
CA ALA A 34 6.76 19.01 -22.08
C ALA A 34 7.42 18.02 -21.12
N VAL A 35 7.77 18.51 -19.92
CA VAL A 35 8.21 17.65 -18.83
C VAL A 35 7.00 17.23 -18.00
N LEU A 36 6.56 16.01 -18.21
CA LEU A 36 5.37 15.46 -17.58
C LEU A 36 5.79 14.50 -16.45
N LYS A 37 5.54 14.89 -15.21
CA LYS A 37 5.70 14.00 -14.03
C LYS A 37 4.39 13.20 -13.83
N ALA A 38 4.14 12.26 -14.72
CA ALA A 38 2.89 11.48 -14.77
C ALA A 38 3.07 10.01 -14.37
N ASP A 39 4.14 9.72 -13.63
CA ASP A 39 4.44 8.37 -13.17
C ASP A 39 3.29 7.83 -12.31
N ARG A 40 2.93 6.58 -12.52
CA ARG A 40 1.81 5.88 -11.90
C ARG A 40 2.12 4.39 -11.75
N ALA A 41 3.28 4.09 -11.19
CA ALA A 41 3.81 2.74 -11.18
C ALA A 41 2.89 1.77 -10.44
N ILE A 42 2.48 2.09 -9.21
CA ILE A 42 1.61 1.21 -8.41
C ILE A 42 0.24 0.99 -9.06
N LEU A 43 -0.36 2.01 -9.67
CA LEU A 43 -1.64 1.91 -10.36
C LEU A 43 -1.61 0.88 -11.52
N GLY A 44 -0.45 0.70 -12.16
CA GLY A 44 -0.27 -0.30 -13.20
C GLY A 44 -0.23 -1.74 -12.70
N HIS A 45 0.01 -1.95 -11.41
CA HIS A 45 0.11 -3.26 -10.79
C HIS A 45 -1.14 -3.70 -10.02
N ILE A 46 -2.07 -2.78 -9.76
CA ILE A 46 -3.33 -3.06 -9.05
C ILE A 46 -4.41 -3.44 -10.05
N LYS A 47 -5.13 -4.52 -9.78
CA LYS A 47 -6.25 -4.99 -10.62
C LYS A 47 -7.51 -4.19 -10.33
N MET A 48 -8.35 -4.02 -11.35
CA MET A 48 -9.71 -3.53 -11.17
C MET A 48 -10.58 -4.64 -10.58
N GLY A 49 -11.20 -4.33 -9.44
CA GLY A 49 -12.20 -5.20 -8.80
C GLY A 49 -13.62 -4.97 -9.34
N PRO A 50 -14.59 -5.73 -8.84
CA PRO A 50 -15.99 -5.52 -9.18
C PRO A 50 -16.45 -4.13 -8.72
N PRO A 51 -17.34 -3.45 -9.49
CA PRO A 51 -17.80 -2.12 -9.14
C PRO A 51 -18.56 -2.12 -7.81
N ALA A 52 -18.35 -1.09 -7.01
CA ALA A 52 -19.07 -0.90 -5.75
C ALA A 52 -20.45 -0.28 -6.03
N LYS A 53 -21.44 -0.64 -5.20
CA LYS A 53 -22.81 -0.13 -5.33
C LYS A 53 -23.09 1.07 -4.43
N ASN A 54 -22.28 1.27 -3.41
CA ASN A 54 -22.43 2.34 -2.41
C ASN A 54 -21.13 3.13 -2.25
N ILE A 55 -21.25 4.32 -1.66
CA ILE A 55 -20.15 5.23 -1.34
C ILE A 55 -19.21 4.59 -0.31
N GLU A 56 -19.76 3.98 0.72
CA GLU A 56 -19.04 3.10 1.63
C GLU A 56 -19.16 1.67 1.13
N PHE A 57 -18.05 1.01 0.93
CA PHE A 57 -18.01 -0.40 0.55
C PHE A 57 -17.22 -1.19 1.57
N ASN A 58 -17.69 -2.39 1.81
CA ASN A 58 -17.20 -3.24 2.86
C ASN A 58 -16.76 -4.59 2.28
N TRP A 59 -15.79 -5.20 2.95
CA TRP A 59 -15.41 -6.59 2.74
C TRP A 59 -15.27 -7.30 4.08
N ILE A 60 -15.24 -8.61 4.02
CA ILE A 60 -15.16 -9.47 5.20
C ILE A 60 -13.82 -10.19 5.15
N GLU A 61 -13.11 -10.15 6.25
CA GLU A 61 -11.86 -10.87 6.48
C GLU A 61 -12.10 -11.98 7.49
N ASP A 62 -11.46 -13.12 7.26
CA ASP A 62 -11.51 -14.28 8.12
C ASP A 62 -10.08 -14.77 8.38
N GLU A 63 -9.85 -15.27 9.57
CA GLU A 63 -8.56 -15.76 10.02
C GLU A 63 -8.75 -17.17 10.62
N LEU A 64 -7.73 -18.00 10.47
CA LEU A 64 -7.69 -19.29 11.15
C LEU A 64 -7.24 -19.10 12.61
N ASN A 65 -7.65 -20.00 13.48
CA ASN A 65 -7.16 -20.02 14.86
C ASN A 65 -5.63 -20.15 14.87
N THR A 66 -4.99 -19.33 15.70
CA THR A 66 -3.54 -19.40 15.92
C THR A 66 -3.17 -20.72 16.55
N VAL A 67 -2.16 -21.38 16.01
CA VAL A 67 -1.62 -22.65 16.54
C VAL A 67 -0.26 -22.47 17.22
N VAL A 68 0.33 -21.26 17.10
CA VAL A 68 1.63 -20.90 17.66
C VAL A 68 1.42 -19.81 18.71
N PHE A 69 2.09 -19.96 19.85
CA PHE A 69 2.00 -19.01 20.95
C PHE A 69 3.39 -18.70 21.46
N GLU A 70 3.63 -17.42 21.74
CA GLU A 70 4.90 -16.89 22.23
C GLU A 70 4.81 -16.43 23.69
N GLY A 71 5.96 -16.32 24.36
CA GLY A 71 6.08 -15.62 25.62
C GLY A 71 5.52 -16.34 26.84
N CYS A 72 5.70 -17.64 26.93
CA CYS A 72 5.26 -18.39 28.07
C CYS A 72 6.39 -18.63 29.08
N ALA A 73 6.17 -18.24 30.33
CA ALA A 73 6.97 -18.71 31.45
C ALA A 73 6.34 -19.95 32.03
N SER A 74 7.12 -20.96 32.36
CA SER A 74 6.61 -22.16 32.99
C SER A 74 7.22 -22.36 34.37
N VAL A 75 6.37 -22.71 35.29
CA VAL A 75 6.76 -23.18 36.63
C VAL A 75 6.09 -24.50 36.89
N SER A 76 6.88 -25.56 37.04
CA SER A 76 6.42 -26.88 37.53
C SER A 76 5.20 -27.46 36.78
N GLY A 77 5.27 -27.57 35.45
CA GLY A 77 4.19 -28.20 34.65
C GLY A 77 3.03 -27.28 34.28
N SER A 78 3.04 -26.04 34.73
CA SER A 78 2.06 -25.01 34.34
C SER A 78 2.68 -23.98 33.43
N ILE A 79 2.12 -23.78 32.25
CA ILE A 79 2.55 -22.77 31.30
C ILE A 79 1.65 -21.55 31.46
N ALA A 80 2.22 -20.43 31.90
CA ALA A 80 1.53 -19.16 31.89
C ALA A 80 1.59 -18.57 30.47
N VAL A 81 0.45 -18.41 29.82
CA VAL A 81 0.34 -17.79 28.50
C VAL A 81 0.22 -16.30 28.69
N SER A 82 1.35 -15.61 28.72
CA SER A 82 1.36 -14.15 28.77
C SER A 82 1.18 -13.59 27.33
N GLY A 83 0.19 -12.72 27.16
CA GLY A 83 0.02 -11.99 25.90
C GLY A 83 -0.89 -12.65 24.86
N TYR A 84 -1.70 -13.65 25.23
CA TYR A 84 -2.74 -14.10 24.33
C TYR A 84 -3.79 -13.00 24.11
N THR A 85 -3.73 -12.38 22.94
CA THR A 85 -4.66 -11.32 22.53
C THR A 85 -5.74 -11.80 21.56
N GLY A 86 -5.81 -13.12 21.31
CA GLY A 86 -6.80 -13.71 20.40
C GLY A 86 -8.23 -13.48 20.87
N THR A 87 -9.15 -13.28 19.94
CA THR A 87 -10.59 -13.15 20.20
C THR A 87 -11.24 -14.44 20.68
N ALA A 88 -10.65 -15.59 20.34
CA ALA A 88 -11.09 -16.88 20.86
C ALA A 88 -10.58 -17.13 22.29
N SER A 89 -11.34 -17.85 23.10
CA SER A 89 -10.83 -18.29 24.40
C SER A 89 -9.65 -19.26 24.20
N LEU A 90 -8.68 -19.25 25.11
CA LEU A 90 -7.57 -20.22 25.07
C LEU A 90 -8.08 -21.67 25.04
N GLN A 91 -9.21 -21.94 25.69
CA GLN A 91 -9.89 -23.23 25.67
C GLN A 91 -10.42 -23.64 24.29
N ALA A 92 -10.76 -22.67 23.43
CA ALA A 92 -11.21 -22.96 22.08
C ALA A 92 -10.04 -23.38 21.17
N VAL A 93 -8.88 -22.80 21.41
CA VAL A 93 -7.67 -23.07 20.58
C VAL A 93 -6.90 -24.30 21.11
N CYS A 94 -6.84 -24.46 22.42
CA CYS A 94 -6.09 -25.55 23.04
C CYS A 94 -6.96 -26.22 24.12
N ARG A 95 -7.53 -27.37 23.81
CA ARG A 95 -8.40 -28.13 24.72
C ARG A 95 -7.62 -29.11 25.57
N GLU A 96 -8.27 -29.58 26.63
CA GLU A 96 -7.79 -30.73 27.39
C GLU A 96 -7.58 -31.94 26.46
N GLY A 97 -6.44 -32.56 26.56
CA GLY A 97 -6.05 -33.65 25.68
C GLY A 97 -5.21 -33.24 24.49
N ALA A 98 -5.10 -31.96 24.17
CA ALA A 98 -4.28 -31.48 23.07
C ALA A 98 -2.80 -31.85 23.24
N LEU A 99 -2.15 -32.21 22.15
CA LEU A 99 -0.71 -32.39 22.09
C LEU A 99 -0.04 -31.08 21.78
N VAL A 100 0.92 -30.65 22.59
CA VAL A 100 1.68 -29.43 22.44
C VAL A 100 3.16 -29.74 22.39
N THR A 101 3.89 -29.03 21.54
CA THR A 101 5.36 -28.99 21.54
C THR A 101 5.81 -27.65 22.06
N ILE A 102 6.71 -27.67 23.03
CA ILE A 102 7.27 -26.47 23.62
C ILE A 102 8.73 -26.41 23.18
N ARG A 103 9.11 -25.30 22.57
CA ARG A 103 10.48 -25.03 22.16
C ARG A 103 11.03 -23.91 23.05
N ASP A 104 12.01 -24.24 23.85
CA ASP A 104 12.74 -23.27 24.68
C ASP A 104 13.98 -22.79 23.93
N SER A 105 14.12 -21.49 23.72
CA SER A 105 15.24 -20.87 23.03
C SER A 105 16.25 -20.26 24.02
N THR A 106 16.56 -20.96 25.10
CA THR A 106 17.66 -20.53 25.99
C THR A 106 19.02 -20.61 25.29
N GLU A 107 19.93 -19.72 25.64
CA GLU A 107 21.25 -19.53 24.99
C GLU A 107 22.14 -20.76 24.87
N SER A 108 21.86 -21.85 25.57
CA SER A 108 22.68 -23.06 25.62
C SER A 108 22.20 -24.23 24.77
N GLY A 109 21.09 -24.11 24.09
CA GLY A 109 20.52 -25.18 23.28
C GLY A 109 19.00 -25.10 23.16
N VAL A 110 18.48 -25.66 22.09
CA VAL A 110 17.03 -25.73 21.86
C VAL A 110 16.51 -27.00 22.53
N ASN A 111 15.85 -26.86 23.66
CA ASN A 111 15.13 -27.95 24.29
C ASN A 111 13.72 -28.00 23.71
N THR A 112 13.33 -29.13 23.18
CA THR A 112 12.00 -29.40 22.69
C THR A 112 11.32 -30.41 23.59
N TYR A 113 10.18 -30.03 24.16
CA TYR A 113 9.36 -30.88 25.00
C TYR A 113 8.04 -31.15 24.31
N ILE A 114 7.58 -32.40 24.36
CA ILE A 114 6.26 -32.77 23.88
C ILE A 114 5.40 -33.11 25.11
N GLY A 115 4.24 -32.51 25.19
CA GLY A 115 3.34 -32.72 26.29
C GLY A 115 1.88 -32.84 25.89
N LYS A 116 1.08 -33.32 26.80
CA LYS A 116 -0.38 -33.36 26.70
C LYS A 116 -0.97 -32.32 27.65
N VAL A 117 -1.89 -31.51 27.16
CA VAL A 117 -2.66 -30.58 28.01
C VAL A 117 -3.62 -31.40 28.90
N THR A 118 -3.47 -31.25 30.18
CA THR A 118 -4.34 -31.91 31.17
C THR A 118 -5.45 -31.01 31.68
N SER A 119 -5.23 -29.69 31.68
CA SER A 119 -6.23 -28.72 32.06
C SER A 119 -5.93 -27.35 31.48
N VAL A 120 -6.96 -26.58 31.16
CA VAL A 120 -6.87 -25.21 30.72
C VAL A 120 -7.51 -24.30 31.76
N VAL A 121 -6.71 -23.43 32.37
CA VAL A 121 -7.20 -22.49 33.39
C VAL A 121 -7.45 -21.14 32.73
N ALA A 122 -8.71 -20.83 32.46
CA ALA A 122 -9.26 -19.53 32.03
C ALA A 122 -8.26 -18.57 31.33
N ASN A 123 -8.00 -18.68 30.06
CA ASN A 123 -7.21 -17.75 29.21
C ASN A 123 -5.81 -17.34 29.74
N THR A 124 -5.32 -17.93 30.81
CA THR A 124 -4.06 -17.55 31.45
C THR A 124 -3.04 -18.66 31.52
N ASN A 125 -3.47 -19.90 31.81
CA ASN A 125 -2.52 -21.00 32.03
C ASN A 125 -2.98 -22.32 31.38
N LEU A 126 -1.99 -23.06 30.88
CA LEU A 126 -2.14 -24.44 30.45
C LEU A 126 -1.38 -25.34 31.41
N ILE A 127 -2.00 -26.41 31.88
CA ILE A 127 -1.32 -27.46 32.65
C ILE A 127 -0.96 -28.57 31.67
N VAL A 128 0.33 -28.82 31.51
CA VAL A 128 0.85 -29.77 30.54
C VAL A 128 1.61 -30.89 31.25
N THR A 129 1.28 -32.13 30.90
CA THR A 129 2.01 -33.30 31.36
C THR A 129 2.95 -33.75 30.21
N THR A 130 4.23 -33.88 30.48
CA THR A 130 5.21 -34.30 29.49
C THR A 130 5.07 -35.80 29.14
N TYR A 131 5.34 -36.10 27.85
CA TYR A 131 5.53 -37.48 27.40
C TYR A 131 7.04 -37.79 27.36
N GLY A 132 7.46 -38.81 28.06
CA GLY A 132 8.85 -39.27 28.10
C GLY A 132 9.58 -38.97 29.40
N SER A 133 10.87 -39.25 29.45
CA SER A 133 11.73 -39.16 30.65
C SER A 133 12.23 -37.72 30.96
N THR A 134 11.93 -36.75 30.17
CA THR A 134 12.38 -35.37 30.38
C THR A 134 11.31 -34.60 31.17
N VAL A 135 11.60 -34.35 32.43
CA VAL A 135 10.69 -33.57 33.29
C VAL A 135 10.82 -32.09 32.92
N PHE A 136 9.68 -31.52 32.63
CA PHE A 136 9.51 -30.11 32.34
C PHE A 136 9.64 -29.31 33.67
N THR A 137 10.80 -28.76 33.90
CA THR A 137 11.05 -28.09 35.19
C THR A 137 10.98 -26.58 35.18
N THR A 138 11.52 -25.95 34.20
CA THR A 138 11.44 -24.48 34.05
C THR A 138 11.75 -24.11 32.60
N VAL A 139 10.91 -23.30 31.98
CA VAL A 139 11.11 -22.80 30.64
C VAL A 139 11.27 -21.29 30.72
N SER A 140 12.16 -20.76 29.91
CA SER A 140 12.45 -19.33 29.81
C SER A 140 11.21 -18.54 29.39
N THR A 141 11.19 -17.24 29.66
CA THR A 141 10.15 -16.30 29.20
C THR A 141 10.09 -16.12 27.69
N THR A 142 11.04 -16.70 26.95
CA THR A 142 11.16 -16.64 25.48
C THR A 142 10.88 -17.99 24.83
N CYS A 143 9.97 -18.77 25.35
CA CYS A 143 9.59 -20.05 24.73
C CYS A 143 8.43 -19.87 23.75
N TYR A 144 8.47 -20.73 22.72
CA TYR A 144 7.38 -20.88 21.75
C TYR A 144 6.72 -22.24 21.99
N TRP A 145 5.42 -22.29 21.89
CA TRP A 145 4.69 -23.56 21.94
C TRP A 145 3.69 -23.67 20.80
N TYR A 146 3.57 -24.88 20.30
CA TYR A 146 2.77 -25.20 19.12
C TYR A 146 1.75 -26.27 19.51
N VAL A 147 0.50 -26.05 19.11
CA VAL A 147 -0.52 -27.09 19.18
C VAL A 147 -0.32 -28.01 17.97
N ILE A 148 0.10 -29.25 18.19
CA ILE A 148 0.34 -30.22 17.13
C ILE A 148 -0.96 -30.83 16.65
N ALA A 149 -1.79 -31.29 17.57
CA ALA A 149 -3.05 -31.97 17.29
C ALA A 149 -3.98 -31.96 18.51
N GLN A 150 -5.25 -32.11 18.27
CA GLN A 150 -6.25 -32.34 19.29
C GLN A 150 -6.83 -33.76 19.11
N PRO A 151 -6.27 -34.79 19.75
CA PRO A 151 -6.81 -36.13 19.66
C PRO A 151 -8.14 -36.21 20.38
N TYR A 152 -9.11 -36.85 19.77
CA TYR A 152 -10.44 -37.11 20.33
C TYR A 152 -10.55 -38.57 20.72
N GLN A 153 -11.43 -38.85 21.68
CA GLN A 153 -11.77 -40.22 22.10
C GLN A 153 -12.83 -40.79 21.14
N ASP A 154 -12.81 -42.11 20.95
CA ASP A 154 -13.74 -42.80 20.02
C ASP A 154 -15.22 -42.63 20.39
N ILE A 155 -15.51 -42.39 21.66
CA ILE A 155 -16.87 -42.29 22.19
C ILE A 155 -17.01 -40.92 22.86
N ILE A 156 -16.94 -39.85 22.05
CA ILE A 156 -17.19 -38.51 22.56
C ILE A 156 -18.30 -37.86 21.72
N ASP A 157 -19.15 -37.10 22.37
CA ASP A 157 -20.13 -36.27 21.67
C ASP A 157 -19.42 -35.18 20.87
N ALA A 158 -20.12 -34.57 19.92
CA ALA A 158 -19.55 -33.52 19.08
C ALA A 158 -18.88 -32.44 19.94
N SER A 159 -17.65 -32.07 19.55
CA SER A 159 -16.93 -31.00 20.24
C SER A 159 -17.64 -29.66 20.06
N GLU A 160 -17.44 -28.73 20.99
CA GLU A 160 -17.96 -27.36 20.87
C GLU A 160 -17.39 -26.64 19.64
N ASP A 161 -18.18 -25.73 19.09
CA ASP A 161 -17.76 -24.86 17.96
C ASP A 161 -16.63 -23.91 18.38
N ILE A 162 -15.57 -23.88 17.59
CA ILE A 162 -14.39 -23.03 17.79
C ILE A 162 -14.24 -21.99 16.66
N SER A 163 -15.29 -21.72 15.91
CA SER A 163 -15.25 -20.74 14.84
C SER A 163 -14.96 -19.34 15.35
N LEU A 164 -14.14 -18.60 14.61
CA LEU A 164 -13.87 -17.19 14.89
C LEU A 164 -14.93 -16.30 14.25
N THR A 165 -15.16 -15.15 14.86
CA THR A 165 -16.01 -14.12 14.28
C THR A 165 -15.25 -13.40 13.18
N ARG A 166 -15.88 -13.29 12.00
CA ARG A 166 -15.32 -12.58 10.85
C ARG A 166 -15.25 -11.08 11.11
N THR A 167 -14.17 -10.47 10.67
CA THR A 167 -13.95 -9.03 10.80
C THR A 167 -14.45 -8.32 9.54
N LYS A 168 -15.23 -7.25 9.72
CA LYS A 168 -15.70 -6.41 8.64
C LYS A 168 -14.77 -5.19 8.51
N ARG A 169 -14.20 -5.00 7.33
CA ARG A 169 -13.39 -3.83 6.96
C ARG A 169 -14.15 -2.96 5.97
N ARG A 170 -13.80 -1.68 5.90
CA ARG A 170 -14.47 -0.70 5.05
C ARG A 170 -13.51 0.30 4.42
N ASN A 171 -13.94 0.91 3.32
CA ASN A 171 -13.32 2.09 2.73
C ASN A 171 -14.38 2.93 2.03
N TYR A 172 -14.00 4.16 1.65
CA TYR A 172 -14.87 5.13 1.01
C TYR A 172 -14.48 5.37 -0.44
N MET A 173 -15.47 5.74 -1.26
CA MET A 173 -15.26 6.19 -2.63
C MET A 173 -14.85 7.65 -2.65
N GLN A 174 -13.71 7.96 -3.25
CA GLN A 174 -13.22 9.32 -3.49
C GLN A 174 -13.59 9.78 -4.90
N ILE A 175 -14.01 11.04 -5.02
CA ILE A 175 -14.29 11.68 -6.30
C ILE A 175 -13.01 12.27 -6.85
N PHE A 176 -12.70 11.95 -8.10
CA PHE A 176 -11.59 12.53 -8.86
C PHE A 176 -12.18 13.33 -10.01
N GLU A 177 -11.91 14.63 -10.04
CA GLU A 177 -12.50 15.52 -11.03
C GLU A 177 -11.47 16.53 -11.55
N ARG A 178 -11.58 16.85 -12.84
CA ARG A 178 -10.88 17.98 -13.48
C ARG A 178 -11.79 18.64 -14.51
N ALA A 179 -11.89 19.95 -14.40
CA ALA A 179 -12.60 20.77 -15.38
C ALA A 179 -11.64 21.29 -16.44
N ILE A 180 -12.11 21.35 -17.68
CA ILE A 180 -11.43 21.98 -18.83
C ILE A 180 -12.33 23.09 -19.31
N GLN A 181 -11.80 24.30 -19.47
CA GLN A 181 -12.51 25.42 -20.02
C GLN A 181 -11.73 26.05 -21.14
N ILE A 182 -12.35 26.14 -22.33
CA ILE A 182 -11.76 26.72 -23.51
C ILE A 182 -12.65 27.84 -24.05
N THR A 183 -12.08 29.02 -24.29
CA THR A 183 -12.80 30.14 -24.89
C THR A 183 -12.95 29.93 -26.40
N GLN A 184 -14.01 30.53 -26.98
CA GLN A 184 -14.19 30.46 -28.42
C GLN A 184 -13.09 31.15 -29.21
N SER A 185 -12.53 32.22 -28.66
CA SER A 185 -11.39 32.91 -29.28
C SER A 185 -10.17 31.98 -29.39
N ARG A 186 -9.89 31.18 -28.32
CA ARG A 186 -8.79 30.19 -28.33
C ARG A 186 -9.00 29.10 -29.37
N LYS A 187 -10.24 28.69 -29.56
CA LYS A 187 -10.62 27.67 -30.55
C LYS A 187 -10.46 28.14 -32.02
N GLY A 188 -10.64 29.44 -32.26
CA GLY A 188 -10.51 30.03 -33.58
C GLY A 188 -9.12 30.56 -33.92
N MET A 189 -8.18 30.53 -33.00
CA MET A 189 -6.80 30.97 -33.24
C MET A 189 -5.97 29.83 -33.77
N ASP A 190 -5.19 30.09 -34.81
CA ASP A 190 -4.15 29.16 -35.25
C ASP A 190 -3.03 29.14 -34.21
N MET A 191 -2.70 27.98 -33.71
CA MET A 191 -1.72 27.79 -32.63
C MET A 191 -0.48 27.07 -33.14
N GLU A 192 0.66 27.55 -32.72
CA GLU A 192 1.91 26.85 -32.93
C GLU A 192 2.00 25.60 -32.04
N ALA A 193 2.52 24.52 -32.57
CA ALA A 193 2.79 23.24 -31.89
C ALA A 193 1.57 22.44 -31.36
N VAL A 194 0.36 22.97 -31.32
CA VAL A 194 -0.85 22.26 -30.85
C VAL A 194 -1.97 22.47 -31.86
N THR A 195 -2.35 21.42 -32.55
CA THR A 195 -3.43 21.48 -33.58
C THR A 195 -4.81 21.54 -32.96
N ASP A 196 -5.03 20.84 -31.87
CA ASP A 196 -6.32 20.80 -31.13
C ASP A 196 -6.07 20.96 -29.64
N GLU A 197 -6.31 22.15 -29.11
CA GLU A 197 -6.15 22.49 -27.71
C GLU A 197 -7.05 21.65 -26.80
N LEU A 198 -8.26 21.31 -27.24
CA LEU A 198 -9.17 20.51 -26.42
C LEU A 198 -8.61 19.11 -26.19
N GLN A 199 -8.20 18.45 -27.26
CA GLN A 199 -7.61 17.11 -27.17
C GLN A 199 -6.34 17.09 -26.33
N TYR A 200 -5.50 18.12 -26.49
CA TYR A 200 -4.31 18.28 -25.69
C TYR A 200 -4.63 18.44 -24.19
N GLN A 201 -5.58 19.32 -23.83
CA GLN A 201 -5.99 19.52 -22.44
C GLN A 201 -6.63 18.28 -21.83
N ILE A 202 -7.47 17.54 -22.58
CA ILE A 202 -8.03 16.27 -22.15
C ILE A 202 -6.92 15.28 -21.76
N LYS A 203 -5.92 15.14 -22.63
CA LYS A 203 -4.77 14.27 -22.37
C LYS A 203 -4.03 14.68 -21.10
N GLN A 204 -3.75 15.97 -20.93
CA GLN A 204 -3.03 16.49 -19.76
C GLN A 204 -3.84 16.25 -18.46
N ARG A 205 -5.14 16.60 -18.46
CA ARG A 205 -6.00 16.41 -17.28
C ARG A 205 -6.19 14.93 -16.92
N THR A 206 -6.28 14.07 -17.92
CA THR A 206 -6.32 12.61 -17.69
C THR A 206 -5.05 12.11 -17.01
N LEU A 207 -3.87 12.60 -17.41
CA LEU A 207 -2.62 12.25 -16.75
C LEU A 207 -2.55 12.78 -15.30
N GLU A 208 -3.04 14.00 -15.07
CA GLU A 208 -3.13 14.58 -13.72
C GLU A 208 -4.02 13.76 -12.79
N ILE A 209 -5.21 13.35 -13.24
CA ILE A 209 -6.13 12.54 -12.44
C ILE A 209 -5.52 11.16 -12.13
N LYS A 210 -4.92 10.51 -13.13
CA LYS A 210 -4.25 9.22 -12.91
C LYS A 210 -3.09 9.33 -11.92
N ARG A 211 -2.35 10.43 -11.94
CA ARG A 211 -1.32 10.73 -10.95
C ARG A 211 -1.92 10.92 -9.55
N GLU A 212 -2.99 11.70 -9.44
CA GLU A 212 -3.70 11.93 -8.18
C GLU A 212 -4.26 10.63 -7.60
N LEU A 213 -4.85 9.78 -8.45
CA LEU A 213 -5.32 8.45 -8.06
C LEU A 213 -4.16 7.59 -7.54
N ASN A 214 -3.01 7.57 -8.22
CA ASN A 214 -1.82 6.84 -7.76
C ASN A 214 -1.33 7.35 -6.39
N MET A 215 -1.29 8.66 -6.20
CA MET A 215 -0.92 9.26 -4.91
C MET A 215 -1.91 8.90 -3.80
N SER A 216 -3.21 8.90 -4.09
CA SER A 216 -4.25 8.54 -3.15
C SER A 216 -4.22 7.05 -2.79
N ILE A 217 -3.89 6.17 -3.75
CA ILE A 217 -3.69 4.74 -3.51
C ILE A 217 -2.54 4.50 -2.51
N LEU A 218 -1.44 5.25 -2.62
CA LEU A 218 -0.30 5.10 -1.71
C LEU A 218 -0.54 5.77 -0.37
N ASN A 219 -0.89 7.07 -0.37
CA ASN A 219 -0.83 7.95 0.80
C ASN A 219 -2.20 8.42 1.29
N GLY A 220 -3.30 7.92 0.74
CA GLY A 220 -4.64 8.35 1.12
C GLY A 220 -4.95 8.08 2.58
N ILE A 221 -5.73 8.96 3.20
CA ILE A 221 -6.27 8.80 4.55
C ILE A 221 -7.79 8.81 4.44
N ALA A 222 -8.45 7.78 4.97
CA ALA A 222 -9.90 7.72 4.96
C ALA A 222 -10.48 8.86 5.80
N TYR A 223 -11.32 9.65 5.19
CA TYR A 223 -12.09 10.68 5.85
C TYR A 223 -13.49 10.75 5.25
N PHE A 224 -14.47 10.71 6.10
CA PHE A 224 -15.86 10.94 5.73
C PHE A 224 -16.53 11.78 6.82
N SER A 225 -16.83 13.02 6.49
CA SER A 225 -17.56 13.94 7.37
C SER A 225 -19.07 13.72 7.20
N GLY A 226 -19.58 12.60 7.70
CA GLY A 226 -20.99 12.25 7.56
C GLY A 226 -21.90 12.65 8.73
N SER A 227 -21.38 13.29 9.78
CA SER A 227 -22.15 13.43 11.02
C SER A 227 -22.36 14.84 11.54
N THR A 228 -21.57 15.82 11.13
CA THR A 228 -21.71 17.19 11.61
C THR A 228 -21.33 18.20 10.53
N VAL A 229 -22.16 18.31 9.52
CA VAL A 229 -22.03 19.43 8.57
C VAL A 229 -22.59 20.66 9.23
N SER A 230 -21.73 21.54 9.71
CA SER A 230 -22.12 22.92 9.96
C SER A 230 -22.58 23.52 8.63
N SER A 231 -23.69 24.18 8.62
CA SER A 231 -24.30 24.78 7.43
C SER A 231 -23.28 25.57 6.60
N GLY A 232 -22.77 24.95 5.53
CA GLY A 232 -21.78 25.55 4.63
C GLY A 232 -20.58 24.68 4.31
N ASP A 233 -20.34 23.59 5.02
CA ASP A 233 -19.22 22.67 4.73
C ASP A 233 -19.58 21.72 3.59
N ILE A 234 -18.72 21.67 2.60
CA ILE A 234 -18.82 20.73 1.49
C ILE A 234 -18.28 19.38 1.97
N GLU A 235 -19.13 18.36 1.95
CA GLU A 235 -18.69 17.00 2.28
C GLU A 235 -17.64 16.52 1.29
N SER A 236 -16.39 16.48 1.73
CA SER A 236 -15.31 15.84 0.99
C SER A 236 -15.08 14.42 1.53
N ARG A 237 -15.00 13.45 0.63
CA ARG A 237 -14.71 12.07 0.95
C ARG A 237 -13.33 11.72 0.40
N THR A 238 -12.52 11.06 1.22
CA THR A 238 -11.21 10.56 0.82
C THR A 238 -11.10 9.07 1.07
N MET A 239 -10.44 8.35 0.18
CA MET A 239 -10.18 6.92 0.35
C MET A 239 -8.94 6.69 1.19
N GLN A 240 -8.91 5.59 1.92
CA GLN A 240 -7.72 5.10 2.60
C GLN A 240 -6.76 4.48 1.59
N GLY A 241 -5.48 4.80 1.70
CA GLY A 241 -4.41 4.27 0.87
C GLY A 241 -3.68 3.10 1.53
N LEU A 242 -2.80 2.44 0.76
CA LEU A 242 -2.07 1.23 1.17
C LEU A 242 -1.24 1.44 2.43
N ILE A 243 -0.45 2.51 2.50
CA ILE A 243 0.39 2.79 3.67
C ILE A 243 -0.44 2.86 4.94
N ARG A 244 -1.60 3.52 4.86
CA ARG A 244 -2.47 3.69 6.03
C ARG A 244 -3.18 2.39 6.40
N PHE A 245 -3.57 1.55 5.43
CA PHE A 245 -4.13 0.22 5.72
C PHE A 245 -3.15 -0.65 6.48
N VAL A 246 -1.88 -0.63 6.11
CA VAL A 246 -0.84 -1.41 6.79
C VAL A 246 -0.54 -0.85 8.18
N LEU A 247 -0.48 0.48 8.34
CA LEU A 247 -0.23 1.13 9.64
C LEU A 247 -1.34 0.89 10.65
N ASP A 248 -2.60 0.95 10.22
CA ASP A 248 -3.77 0.89 11.11
C ASP A 248 -4.42 -0.51 11.14
N ASN A 249 -3.79 -1.50 10.50
CA ASN A 249 -4.39 -2.83 10.30
C ASN A 249 -5.84 -2.76 9.80
N GLY A 250 -6.10 -1.84 8.87
CA GLY A 250 -7.41 -1.62 8.27
C GLY A 250 -8.48 -1.00 9.18
N VAL A 251 -8.11 -0.36 10.27
CA VAL A 251 -9.03 0.39 11.14
C VAL A 251 -8.98 1.87 10.75
N ASP A 252 -10.15 2.53 10.70
CA ASP A 252 -10.30 3.98 10.44
C ASP A 252 -9.71 4.84 11.58
N ASN A 253 -8.62 4.47 12.14
CA ASN A 253 -8.14 5.14 13.33
C ASN A 253 -7.09 6.19 12.98
N ALA A 254 -7.45 7.46 13.09
CA ALA A 254 -6.52 8.57 13.09
C ALA A 254 -5.57 8.57 14.31
N SER A 255 -5.77 7.66 15.24
CA SER A 255 -4.99 7.50 16.45
C SER A 255 -3.81 6.57 16.21
N GLY A 256 -2.69 7.08 15.83
CA GLY A 256 -1.36 6.54 15.57
C GLY A 256 -0.85 5.30 16.34
N THR A 257 -1.71 4.35 16.67
CA THR A 257 -1.32 3.05 17.20
C THR A 257 -0.99 2.15 16.01
N TYR A 258 0.28 1.99 15.73
CA TYR A 258 0.76 1.13 14.66
C TYR A 258 0.64 -0.34 15.07
N ASP A 259 0.19 -1.18 14.12
CA ASP A 259 0.28 -2.62 14.31
C ASP A 259 1.75 -3.05 14.20
N SER A 260 2.29 -3.59 15.28
CA SER A 260 3.69 -3.99 15.34
C SER A 260 3.98 -5.28 14.56
N THR A 261 2.95 -6.00 14.10
CA THR A 261 3.10 -7.35 13.52
C THR A 261 3.75 -7.30 12.14
N THR A 262 3.29 -6.39 11.27
CA THR A 262 3.79 -6.25 9.89
C THR A 262 4.42 -4.89 9.60
N VAL A 263 4.57 -4.06 10.63
CA VAL A 263 5.21 -2.74 10.55
C VAL A 263 6.54 -2.77 11.28
N THR A 264 7.57 -2.22 10.66
CA THR A 264 8.91 -2.11 11.24
C THR A 264 9.35 -0.66 11.25
N ASP A 265 9.64 -0.15 12.44
CA ASP A 265 10.29 1.15 12.63
C ASP A 265 11.80 1.00 12.49
N ASN A 266 12.39 1.73 11.57
CA ASN A 266 13.84 1.68 11.34
C ASN A 266 14.61 2.73 12.15
N ASN A 267 13.93 3.55 12.96
CA ASN A 267 14.49 4.56 13.86
C ASN A 267 15.55 5.46 13.19
N GLY A 268 15.31 5.92 11.97
CA GLY A 268 16.25 6.75 11.22
C GLY A 268 17.51 6.04 10.74
N ALA A 269 17.60 4.71 10.83
CA ALA A 269 18.73 3.94 10.33
C ALA A 269 18.65 3.71 8.82
N ALA A 270 19.79 3.37 8.20
CA ALA A 270 19.80 2.98 6.79
C ALA A 270 19.11 1.62 6.59
N LEU A 271 18.37 1.48 5.50
CA LEU A 271 17.78 0.21 5.13
C LEU A 271 18.85 -0.85 4.84
N THR A 272 18.73 -2.02 5.45
CA THR A 272 19.63 -3.16 5.25
C THR A 272 18.89 -4.37 4.73
N VAL A 273 19.63 -5.31 4.11
CA VAL A 273 19.07 -6.60 3.65
C VAL A 273 18.42 -7.36 4.81
N GLY A 274 19.06 -7.33 6.00
CA GLY A 274 18.54 -8.02 7.18
C GLY A 274 17.19 -7.48 7.65
N ILE A 275 16.99 -6.15 7.64
CA ILE A 275 15.71 -5.52 8.03
C ILE A 275 14.60 -5.90 7.04
N LEU A 276 14.91 -5.91 5.73
CA LEU A 276 13.92 -6.30 4.72
C LEU A 276 13.57 -7.78 4.84
N ASN A 277 14.55 -8.67 5.00
CA ASN A 277 14.31 -10.09 5.22
C ASN A 277 13.53 -10.35 6.52
N ALA A 278 13.81 -9.62 7.59
CA ALA A 278 13.06 -9.72 8.85
C ALA A 278 11.58 -9.32 8.67
N LEU A 279 11.28 -8.29 7.86
CA LEU A 279 9.90 -7.95 7.52
C LEU A 279 9.25 -9.08 6.71
N LEU A 280 9.92 -9.61 5.69
CA LEU A 280 9.40 -10.70 4.87
C LEU A 280 9.16 -11.97 5.70
N TYR A 281 10.03 -12.26 6.66
CA TYR A 281 9.83 -13.35 7.62
C TYR A 281 8.56 -13.14 8.47
N LYS A 282 8.36 -11.93 9.00
CA LYS A 282 7.13 -11.58 9.75
C LYS A 282 5.87 -11.79 8.91
N LEU A 283 5.89 -11.38 7.63
CA LEU A 283 4.76 -11.58 6.72
C LEU A 283 4.48 -13.07 6.49
N TRP A 284 5.53 -13.88 6.34
CA TRP A 284 5.41 -15.31 6.17
C TRP A 284 4.86 -15.98 7.43
N ASP A 285 5.34 -15.59 8.60
CA ASP A 285 4.92 -16.13 9.90
C ASP A 285 3.44 -15.83 10.18
N ASN A 286 2.97 -14.66 9.77
CA ASN A 286 1.56 -14.26 9.83
C ASN A 286 0.67 -14.90 8.73
N GLY A 287 1.22 -15.81 7.91
CA GLY A 287 0.47 -16.47 6.84
C GLY A 287 0.25 -15.65 5.57
N GLY A 288 1.01 -14.55 5.38
CA GLY A 288 0.80 -13.62 4.27
C GLY A 288 1.43 -14.05 2.95
N LEU A 289 2.55 -14.73 2.93
CA LEU A 289 3.28 -15.12 1.72
C LEU A 289 2.97 -16.57 1.32
N ASP A 290 1.70 -16.88 1.10
CA ASP A 290 1.25 -18.18 0.63
C ASP A 290 1.61 -18.43 -0.85
N GLU A 291 1.32 -19.62 -1.39
CA GLU A 291 1.63 -19.96 -2.78
C GLU A 291 0.85 -19.10 -3.79
N SER A 292 -0.31 -18.60 -3.41
CA SER A 292 -1.17 -17.78 -4.27
C SER A 292 -0.82 -16.29 -4.23
N ALA A 293 0.04 -15.86 -3.32
CA ALA A 293 0.44 -14.47 -3.14
C ALA A 293 1.32 -14.00 -4.31
N ASP A 294 1.09 -12.77 -4.74
CA ASP A 294 1.84 -12.07 -5.78
C ASP A 294 2.46 -10.78 -5.19
N PRO A 295 3.48 -10.94 -4.32
CA PRO A 295 4.05 -9.84 -3.59
C PRO A 295 4.97 -8.97 -4.47
N ILE A 296 4.90 -7.65 -4.27
CA ILE A 296 5.82 -6.66 -4.83
C ILE A 296 6.39 -5.77 -3.73
N ILE A 297 7.59 -5.25 -3.95
CA ILE A 297 8.20 -4.25 -3.09
C ILE A 297 8.08 -2.89 -3.77
N VAL A 298 7.38 -1.94 -3.16
CA VAL A 298 7.21 -0.58 -3.68
C VAL A 298 8.14 0.35 -2.92
N VAL A 299 8.98 1.06 -3.66
CA VAL A 299 10.01 1.95 -3.11
C VAL A 299 10.07 3.28 -3.83
N GLY A 300 10.53 4.32 -3.10
CA GLY A 300 10.92 5.60 -3.68
C GLY A 300 12.35 5.55 -4.23
N ALA A 301 12.73 6.59 -4.98
CA ALA A 301 14.05 6.65 -5.62
C ALA A 301 15.24 6.58 -4.63
N LYS A 302 15.07 7.07 -3.39
CA LYS A 302 16.12 7.02 -2.37
C LYS A 302 16.39 5.57 -1.96
N GLN A 303 15.36 4.84 -1.56
CA GLN A 303 15.49 3.46 -1.10
C GLN A 303 15.86 2.50 -2.24
N GLN A 304 15.41 2.77 -3.47
CA GLN A 304 15.88 2.00 -4.64
C GLN A 304 17.40 2.10 -4.84
N ARG A 305 17.97 3.30 -4.62
CA ARG A 305 19.44 3.47 -4.69
C ARG A 305 20.16 2.72 -3.58
N VAL A 306 19.59 2.67 -2.37
CA VAL A 306 20.14 1.89 -1.25
C VAL A 306 20.13 0.40 -1.60
N ILE A 307 18.99 -0.11 -2.09
CA ILE A 307 18.86 -1.52 -2.50
C ILE A 307 19.83 -1.84 -3.64
N ALA A 308 19.99 -0.96 -4.61
CA ALA A 308 20.93 -1.15 -5.72
C ALA A 308 22.41 -1.16 -5.28
N ALA A 309 22.71 -0.53 -4.14
CA ALA A 309 24.06 -0.48 -3.58
C ALA A 309 24.41 -1.71 -2.71
N TRP A 310 23.43 -2.56 -2.36
CA TRP A 310 23.72 -3.78 -1.61
C TRP A 310 24.63 -4.69 -2.42
N GLU A 311 25.72 -5.09 -1.81
CA GLU A 311 26.71 -5.97 -2.47
C GLU A 311 26.12 -7.35 -2.74
N SER A 312 26.40 -7.83 -3.69
CA SER A 312 26.24 -8.71 -4.81
C SER A 312 26.24 -10.22 -4.58
N GLU A 313 26.00 -10.76 -3.46
CA GLU A 313 25.73 -12.21 -3.37
C GLU A 313 24.37 -12.58 -4.00
N LEU A 314 23.53 -11.59 -4.26
CA LEU A 314 22.18 -11.75 -4.78
C LEU A 314 21.99 -11.11 -6.18
N ARG A 315 23.07 -10.95 -6.95
CA ARG A 315 22.99 -10.33 -8.29
C ARG A 315 22.55 -11.31 -9.34
N ARG A 316 21.33 -11.20 -9.81
CA ARG A 316 20.97 -11.65 -11.13
C ARG A 316 21.27 -10.51 -12.11
N VAL A 317 22.38 -10.62 -12.84
CA VAL A 317 22.72 -9.71 -13.92
C VAL A 317 22.06 -10.24 -15.20
N GLU A 318 20.95 -9.68 -15.61
CA GLU A 318 20.51 -9.79 -17.00
C GLU A 318 21.34 -8.82 -17.85
N GLN A 319 22.31 -9.38 -18.54
CA GLN A 319 23.17 -8.65 -19.46
C GLN A 319 22.42 -8.44 -20.77
N GLY A 320 21.71 -7.30 -20.88
CA GLY A 320 21.19 -6.86 -22.16
C GLY A 320 22.28 -6.09 -22.94
N GLU A 321 22.35 -6.27 -24.25
CA GLU A 321 23.38 -5.71 -25.16
C GLU A 321 23.54 -4.17 -25.13
N ARG A 322 22.72 -3.44 -24.38
CA ARG A 322 22.70 -1.94 -24.33
C ARG A 322 22.71 -1.34 -22.92
N THR A 323 22.86 -2.12 -21.87
CA THR A 323 22.75 -1.59 -20.51
C THR A 323 24.12 -1.48 -19.86
N VAL A 324 24.58 -0.24 -19.67
CA VAL A 324 25.76 0.08 -18.86
C VAL A 324 25.26 0.47 -17.47
N GLY A 325 25.43 -0.41 -16.50
CA GLY A 325 25.06 -0.19 -15.11
C GLY A 325 24.37 -1.38 -14.45
N TYR A 326 24.32 -1.36 -13.13
CA TYR A 326 23.64 -2.38 -12.37
C TYR A 326 22.17 -1.98 -12.16
N TYR A 327 21.26 -2.72 -12.77
CA TYR A 327 19.83 -2.56 -12.59
C TYR A 327 19.28 -3.77 -11.83
N ARG A 328 18.50 -3.50 -10.80
CA ARG A 328 17.92 -4.55 -9.98
C ARG A 328 16.41 -4.39 -9.90
N ASP A 329 15.71 -5.22 -10.63
CA ASP A 329 14.24 -5.27 -10.63
C ASP A 329 13.67 -6.26 -9.65
N VAL A 330 14.45 -7.21 -9.16
CA VAL A 330 14.00 -8.34 -8.35
C VAL A 330 14.90 -8.46 -7.12
N PHE A 331 14.30 -8.56 -5.95
CA PHE A 331 14.96 -8.93 -4.71
C PHE A 331 14.76 -10.41 -4.44
N LEU A 332 15.84 -11.13 -4.20
CA LEU A 332 15.80 -12.52 -3.74
C LEU A 332 15.93 -12.53 -2.22
N SER A 333 14.89 -13.03 -1.54
CA SER A 333 14.90 -13.19 -0.10
C SER A 333 15.74 -14.39 0.34
N ASP A 334 16.18 -14.41 1.59
CA ASP A 334 16.83 -15.55 2.25
C ASP A 334 15.91 -16.79 2.30
N MET A 335 14.60 -16.60 2.23
CA MET A 335 13.61 -17.70 2.10
C MET A 335 13.52 -18.29 0.68
N GLY A 336 14.36 -17.83 -0.28
CA GLY A 336 14.40 -18.33 -1.65
C GLY A 336 13.28 -17.85 -2.58
N ARG A 337 12.48 -16.86 -2.16
CA ARG A 337 11.41 -16.25 -2.96
C ARG A 337 11.87 -14.95 -3.62
N GLU A 338 11.46 -14.75 -4.86
CA GLU A 338 11.73 -13.55 -5.64
C GLU A 338 10.63 -12.50 -5.44
N PHE A 339 11.02 -11.25 -5.21
CA PHE A 339 10.13 -10.10 -5.03
C PHE A 339 10.44 -9.03 -6.07
N PRO A 340 9.55 -8.77 -7.03
CA PRO A 340 9.71 -7.66 -7.97
C PRO A 340 9.73 -6.31 -7.23
N ILE A 341 10.64 -5.43 -7.63
CA ILE A 341 10.76 -4.09 -7.08
C ILE A 341 10.10 -3.10 -8.04
N VAL A 342 9.18 -2.31 -7.52
CA VAL A 342 8.46 -1.27 -8.26
C VAL A 342 8.90 0.09 -7.76
N LEU A 343 9.53 0.88 -8.65
CA LEU A 343 9.90 2.25 -8.36
C LEU A 343 8.69 3.16 -8.59
N ASP A 344 8.18 3.78 -7.52
CA ASP A 344 7.13 4.78 -7.61
C ASP A 344 7.65 6.16 -7.16
N ARG A 345 7.43 7.18 -8.00
CA ARG A 345 7.87 8.55 -7.74
C ARG A 345 7.20 9.18 -6.51
N TRP A 346 5.99 8.74 -6.21
CA TRP A 346 5.13 9.31 -5.17
C TRP A 346 5.19 8.54 -3.85
N MET A 347 5.98 7.47 -3.82
CA MET A 347 6.29 6.77 -2.57
C MET A 347 7.14 7.68 -1.67
N PRO A 348 6.80 7.84 -0.38
CA PRO A 348 7.64 8.56 0.58
C PRO A 348 9.07 8.03 0.60
N LEU A 349 10.03 8.92 0.72
CA LEU A 349 11.46 8.58 0.59
C LEU A 349 12.01 7.75 1.75
N ASP A 350 11.32 7.80 2.88
CA ASP A 350 11.66 7.14 4.15
C ASP A 350 10.96 5.78 4.33
N LYS A 351 10.19 5.32 3.31
CA LYS A 351 9.34 4.13 3.45
C LYS A 351 9.61 3.10 2.38
N VAL A 352 9.43 1.84 2.76
CA VAL A 352 9.42 0.66 1.89
C VAL A 352 8.15 -0.11 2.17
N LEU A 353 7.36 -0.37 1.14
CA LEU A 353 6.07 -1.04 1.26
C LEU A 353 6.12 -2.38 0.51
N VAL A 354 5.74 -3.45 1.19
CA VAL A 354 5.54 -4.78 0.60
C VAL A 354 4.04 -5.01 0.44
N VAL A 355 3.61 -5.29 -0.77
CA VAL A 355 2.18 -5.44 -1.10
C VAL A 355 1.94 -6.71 -1.87
N ASP A 356 0.97 -7.48 -1.44
CA ASP A 356 0.43 -8.59 -2.21
C ASP A 356 -0.66 -8.09 -3.18
N ARG A 357 -0.35 -8.10 -4.49
CA ARG A 357 -1.25 -7.63 -5.54
C ARG A 357 -2.51 -8.48 -5.69
N SER A 358 -2.48 -9.73 -5.24
CA SER A 358 -3.63 -10.62 -5.30
C SER A 358 -4.78 -10.19 -4.38
N ARG A 359 -4.42 -9.46 -3.31
CA ARG A 359 -5.33 -9.03 -2.24
C ARG A 359 -5.71 -7.55 -2.30
N VAL A 360 -5.19 -6.83 -3.30
CA VAL A 360 -5.49 -5.41 -3.51
C VAL A 360 -6.28 -5.23 -4.81
N ALA A 361 -7.37 -4.48 -4.74
CA ALA A 361 -8.20 -4.16 -5.89
C ALA A 361 -8.68 -2.72 -5.87
N LEU A 362 -8.66 -2.07 -7.03
CA LEU A 362 -9.27 -0.76 -7.22
C LEU A 362 -10.73 -0.96 -7.64
N ARG A 363 -11.67 -0.39 -6.92
CA ARG A 363 -13.10 -0.45 -7.23
C ARG A 363 -13.60 0.89 -7.75
N ALA A 364 -14.38 0.86 -8.81
CA ALA A 364 -15.11 2.03 -9.30
C ALA A 364 -16.55 2.01 -8.76
N LEU A 365 -17.18 3.15 -8.60
CA LEU A 365 -18.61 3.22 -8.27
C LEU A 365 -19.44 2.81 -9.49
N SER A 366 -20.42 1.95 -9.28
CA SER A 366 -21.34 1.51 -10.34
C SER A 366 -22.16 2.70 -10.86
N GLY A 367 -22.05 3.00 -12.14
CA GLY A 367 -22.73 4.13 -12.78
C GLY A 367 -21.93 5.43 -12.79
N ASP A 368 -20.81 5.53 -12.07
CA ASP A 368 -19.93 6.70 -12.07
C ASP A 368 -18.46 6.27 -12.21
N THR A 369 -18.22 5.48 -13.23
CA THR A 369 -16.88 5.17 -13.68
C THR A 369 -16.29 6.37 -14.43
N TRP A 370 -15.04 6.28 -14.86
CA TRP A 370 -14.40 7.35 -15.62
C TRP A 370 -15.24 7.78 -16.82
N HIS A 371 -15.69 9.04 -16.83
CA HIS A 371 -16.44 9.63 -17.91
C HIS A 371 -16.05 11.10 -18.15
N MET A 372 -16.37 11.59 -19.33
CA MET A 372 -16.20 12.97 -19.73
C MET A 372 -17.55 13.54 -20.17
N GLU A 373 -17.96 14.64 -19.57
CA GLU A 373 -19.22 15.30 -19.88
C GLU A 373 -19.01 16.75 -20.32
N LYS A 374 -19.77 17.17 -21.31
CA LYS A 374 -19.80 18.57 -21.74
C LYS A 374 -20.84 19.32 -20.91
N MET A 375 -20.37 20.32 -20.16
CA MET A 375 -21.21 21.16 -19.33
C MET A 375 -22.05 22.14 -20.17
N ALA A 376 -23.18 22.58 -19.61
CA ALA A 376 -23.98 23.62 -20.22
C ALA A 376 -23.18 24.89 -20.47
N LYS A 377 -23.42 25.54 -21.61
CA LYS A 377 -22.69 26.73 -22.01
C LYS A 377 -23.19 27.96 -21.22
N THR A 378 -22.30 28.57 -20.45
CA THR A 378 -22.55 29.79 -19.67
C THR A 378 -21.72 30.97 -20.14
N GLY A 379 -21.81 31.36 -21.42
CA GLY A 379 -21.00 32.44 -21.98
C GLY A 379 -20.22 32.03 -23.21
N ARG A 380 -19.12 32.73 -23.54
CA ARG A 380 -18.28 32.49 -24.72
C ARG A 380 -17.19 31.43 -24.49
N SER A 381 -17.41 30.47 -23.58
CA SER A 381 -16.49 29.36 -23.32
C SER A 381 -17.24 28.04 -23.35
N GLU A 382 -16.53 26.96 -23.71
CA GLU A 382 -16.98 25.59 -23.56
C GLU A 382 -16.30 25.01 -22.33
N LYS A 383 -17.09 24.33 -21.46
CA LYS A 383 -16.60 23.64 -20.28
C LYS A 383 -16.81 22.15 -20.44
N TRP A 384 -15.82 21.38 -20.06
CA TRP A 384 -15.85 19.93 -20.03
C TRP A 384 -15.42 19.48 -18.64
N GLN A 385 -16.03 18.44 -18.15
CA GLN A 385 -15.72 17.84 -16.87
C GLN A 385 -15.30 16.39 -17.08
N LEU A 386 -14.13 16.03 -16.55
CA LEU A 386 -13.67 14.66 -16.47
C LEU A 386 -13.84 14.24 -15.01
N SER A 387 -14.60 13.20 -14.75
CA SER A 387 -14.83 12.72 -13.39
C SER A 387 -14.93 11.21 -13.32
N GLY A 388 -14.78 10.69 -12.10
CA GLY A 388 -14.97 9.29 -11.77
C GLY A 388 -14.76 9.08 -10.28
N GLN A 389 -15.41 8.05 -9.73
CA GLN A 389 -15.32 7.70 -8.33
C GLN A 389 -14.62 6.36 -8.15
N TYR A 390 -13.57 6.36 -7.33
CA TYR A 390 -12.75 5.17 -7.07
C TYR A 390 -12.50 4.99 -5.59
N GLY A 391 -12.35 3.74 -5.18
CA GLY A 391 -11.96 3.35 -3.83
C GLY A 391 -11.04 2.14 -3.86
N LEU A 392 -10.18 2.02 -2.86
CA LEU A 392 -9.21 0.94 -2.74
C LEU A 392 -9.72 -0.13 -1.77
N GLU A 393 -9.73 -1.38 -2.20
CA GLU A 393 -9.90 -2.55 -1.33
C GLU A 393 -8.55 -3.15 -1.05
N CYS A 394 -8.23 -3.33 0.23
CA CYS A 394 -7.00 -3.97 0.70
C CYS A 394 -7.39 -5.03 1.73
N ARG A 395 -7.22 -6.30 1.38
CA ARG A 395 -7.62 -7.44 2.20
C ARG A 395 -6.47 -7.92 3.05
N ASN A 396 -6.78 -8.33 4.29
CA ASN A 396 -5.83 -8.90 5.24
C ASN A 396 -4.57 -8.02 5.40
N ALA A 397 -4.79 -6.71 5.60
CA ALA A 397 -3.70 -5.73 5.64
C ALA A 397 -2.65 -6.06 6.71
N GLY A 398 -3.07 -6.53 7.87
CA GLY A 398 -2.19 -6.86 9.00
C GLY A 398 -1.40 -8.16 8.86
N ALA A 399 -1.68 -9.00 7.85
CA ALA A 399 -0.99 -10.26 7.66
C ALA A 399 -0.19 -10.32 6.35
N CYS A 400 -0.77 -9.75 5.26
CA CYS A 400 -0.26 -9.95 3.90
C CYS A 400 0.52 -8.77 3.34
N HIS A 401 0.46 -7.62 4.00
CA HIS A 401 1.16 -6.41 3.58
C HIS A 401 2.09 -5.93 4.68
N GLY A 402 3.25 -5.41 4.32
CA GLY A 402 4.25 -4.95 5.28
C GLY A 402 4.80 -3.58 4.96
N LEU A 403 5.22 -2.85 6.00
CA LEU A 403 5.78 -1.52 5.87
C LEU A 403 7.04 -1.38 6.74
N ILE A 404 8.09 -0.85 6.15
CA ILE A 404 9.22 -0.30 6.89
C ILE A 404 9.12 1.21 6.76
N TYR A 405 9.19 1.93 7.85
CA TYR A 405 9.17 3.39 7.85
C TYR A 405 10.36 3.96 8.61
N ASP A 406 10.56 5.27 8.51
CA ASP A 406 11.69 6.00 9.10
C ASP A 406 13.06 5.45 8.66
N CYS A 407 13.21 5.21 7.35
CA CYS A 407 14.49 4.84 6.75
C CYS A 407 15.33 6.08 6.41
N ALA A 408 16.61 6.09 6.84
CA ALA A 408 17.56 7.19 6.58
C ALA A 408 17.78 7.45 5.07
#